data_e77d30775b1eb047d50a608ff80a0f77
#
_entry.id   e77d30775b1eb047d50a608ff80a0f77
#
_cell.length_a   1.000
_cell.length_b   1.000
_cell.length_c   1.000
_cell.angle_alpha   90.00
_cell.angle_beta   90.00
_cell.angle_gamma   90.00
#
_symmetry.space_group_name_H-M   'P 1'
#
loop_
_entity.id
_entity.type
_entity.pdbx_description
1 polymer ?
#
loop_
_entity_poly.entity_id
_entity_poly.type
_entity_poly.pdbx_seq_one_letter_code
_entity_poly.pdbx_strand_id
1 'polypeptide(L)'
;MRRIQEPETPIDYVQMDGLAVMKIVKHCHEECSGNLEVAQGALLGLVVDNRLEITNCFPFPKTYDETIDEEEYQLDMMRRLRRVNVDHYHVGWYQSSDVGSFLSSPLLESQYHYQTSIEESVVLIYDTQKTERGFLTLKAYRLTPQAINMYKEGEFSPDAMRSLKVSYENLLTEVPVIIRNSPLTNILMCQLQEMIPPQQGYNFLDLSTSSVLEGHLRSLMEHVDDLNQEAIKFNRYQHAVIRQSQDKHRYLQKRNQENQAREAKGEPPLPEEDINKLFRPIMVPPRLMPMIMSGQVDAYSQHISQFCSQSLAKLYIMQSLQDKST
;
A
#
# COMPACT_ATOMS: atom_id res chain seq x y z
N MET A 1 1.68 -29.60 17.86
CA MET A 1 1.87 -28.28 17.24
C MET A 1 1.94 -28.48 15.73
N ARG A 2 0.88 -28.17 15.00
CA ARG A 2 0.90 -28.13 13.54
C ARG A 2 1.66 -26.86 13.15
N ARG A 3 2.80 -27.00 12.46
CA ARG A 3 3.43 -25.88 11.76
C ARG A 3 2.38 -25.37 10.78
N ILE A 4 1.96 -24.13 10.97
CA ILE A 4 1.24 -23.37 9.95
C ILE A 4 2.27 -23.26 8.81
N GLN A 5 2.04 -23.99 7.71
CA GLN A 5 2.81 -23.79 6.49
C GLN A 5 2.50 -22.34 6.06
N GLU A 6 3.48 -21.48 6.15
CA GLU A 6 3.43 -20.18 5.47
C GLU A 6 3.21 -20.50 3.99
N PRO A 7 2.26 -19.82 3.32
CA PRO A 7 2.05 -20.04 1.90
C PRO A 7 3.38 -19.76 1.19
N GLU A 8 3.87 -20.76 0.45
CA GLU A 8 5.08 -20.61 -0.37
C GLU A 8 4.89 -19.40 -1.28
N THR A 9 5.62 -18.35 -0.99
CA THR A 9 5.69 -17.21 -1.90
C THR A 9 6.48 -17.68 -3.12
N PRO A 10 6.00 -17.44 -4.36
CA PRO A 10 6.71 -17.90 -5.56
C PRO A 10 8.08 -17.23 -5.72
N ILE A 11 8.40 -16.24 -4.91
CA ILE A 11 9.65 -15.46 -4.95
C ILE A 11 10.17 -15.30 -3.52
N ASP A 12 11.43 -15.69 -3.31
CA ASP A 12 12.12 -15.53 -2.03
C ASP A 12 12.74 -14.13 -1.90
N TYR A 13 13.26 -13.57 -2.98
CA TYR A 13 13.85 -12.23 -3.00
C TYR A 13 13.85 -11.61 -4.40
N VAL A 14 13.96 -10.29 -4.44
CA VAL A 14 14.10 -9.49 -5.65
C VAL A 14 15.56 -9.07 -5.81
N GLN A 15 16.19 -9.45 -6.93
CA GLN A 15 17.52 -8.98 -7.29
C GLN A 15 17.38 -7.85 -8.30
N MET A 16 17.97 -6.70 -8.00
CA MET A 16 17.93 -5.52 -8.89
C MET A 16 19.31 -5.16 -9.41
N ASP A 17 19.35 -4.79 -10.67
CA ASP A 17 20.53 -4.17 -11.26
C ASP A 17 20.63 -2.70 -10.86
N GLY A 18 21.84 -2.23 -10.54
CA GLY A 18 22.06 -0.83 -10.17
C GLY A 18 21.63 0.16 -11.25
N LEU A 19 21.66 -0.23 -12.53
CA LEU A 19 21.13 0.58 -13.62
C LEU A 19 19.63 0.81 -13.48
N ALA A 20 18.85 -0.22 -13.15
CA ALA A 20 17.42 -0.09 -12.92
C ALA A 20 17.14 0.82 -11.73
N VAL A 21 17.89 0.65 -10.62
CA VAL A 21 17.79 1.53 -9.45
C VAL A 21 18.06 3.00 -9.81
N MET A 22 19.17 3.27 -10.54
CA MET A 22 19.49 4.64 -10.94
C MET A 22 18.42 5.28 -11.83
N LYS A 23 17.82 4.51 -12.74
CA LYS A 23 16.72 4.99 -13.59
C LYS A 23 15.48 5.34 -12.77
N ILE A 24 15.11 4.49 -11.80
CA ILE A 24 13.95 4.74 -10.91
C ILE A 24 14.21 6.01 -10.09
N VAL A 25 15.38 6.10 -9.44
CA VAL A 25 15.76 7.26 -8.62
C VAL A 25 15.72 8.53 -9.46
N LYS A 26 16.31 8.52 -10.65
CA LYS A 26 16.33 9.67 -11.56
C LYS A 26 14.91 10.09 -11.95
N HIS A 27 14.09 9.13 -12.41
CA HIS A 27 12.71 9.44 -12.81
C HIS A 27 11.89 10.00 -11.65
N CYS A 28 11.93 9.34 -10.49
CA CYS A 28 11.21 9.82 -9.31
C CYS A 28 11.67 11.21 -8.87
N HIS A 29 12.98 11.51 -8.96
CA HIS A 29 13.50 12.82 -8.61
C HIS A 29 13.07 13.91 -9.62
N GLU A 30 13.06 13.61 -10.91
CA GLU A 30 12.61 14.53 -11.96
C GLU A 30 11.11 14.84 -11.84
N GLU A 31 10.28 13.86 -11.53
CA GLU A 31 8.83 14.06 -11.37
C GLU A 31 8.47 14.74 -10.04
N CYS A 32 9.09 14.35 -8.94
CA CYS A 32 8.80 14.97 -7.62
C CYS A 32 9.30 16.40 -7.49
N SER A 33 10.29 16.82 -8.29
CA SER A 33 10.76 18.23 -8.28
C SER A 33 9.79 19.20 -8.96
N GLY A 34 8.86 18.72 -9.77
CA GLY A 34 7.93 19.57 -10.53
C GLY A 34 6.56 19.76 -9.91
N ASN A 35 5.99 18.74 -9.37
CA ASN A 35 4.67 18.70 -8.72
C ASN A 35 4.61 17.46 -7.80
N LEU A 36 3.75 17.49 -6.79
CA LEU A 36 3.50 16.40 -5.83
C LEU A 36 2.88 15.13 -6.47
N GLU A 37 3.19 14.86 -7.71
CA GLU A 37 2.64 13.69 -8.41
C GLU A 37 3.47 12.44 -8.14
N VAL A 38 2.74 11.34 -8.00
CA VAL A 38 3.34 10.03 -7.78
C VAL A 38 3.95 9.53 -9.08
N ALA A 39 5.26 9.34 -9.11
CA ALA A 39 5.96 8.76 -10.26
C ALA A 39 5.71 7.26 -10.32
N GLN A 40 5.31 6.74 -11.47
CA GLN A 40 5.05 5.33 -11.70
C GLN A 40 5.72 4.84 -12.98
N GLY A 41 6.02 3.53 -13.03
CA GLY A 41 6.57 2.93 -14.24
C GLY A 41 6.67 1.41 -14.16
N ALA A 42 6.96 0.80 -15.29
CA ALA A 42 7.07 -0.65 -15.43
C ALA A 42 8.46 -1.15 -15.04
N LEU A 43 8.49 -2.34 -14.46
CA LEU A 43 9.70 -3.12 -14.18
C LEU A 43 9.84 -4.25 -15.18
N LEU A 44 11.05 -4.42 -15.68
CA LEU A 44 11.39 -5.43 -16.67
C LEU A 44 12.48 -6.36 -16.13
N GLY A 45 12.35 -7.63 -16.45
CA GLY A 45 13.30 -8.62 -15.98
C GLY A 45 12.88 -10.04 -16.29
N LEU A 46 13.33 -10.95 -15.46
CA LEU A 46 13.04 -12.38 -15.60
C LEU A 46 12.99 -13.07 -14.24
N VAL A 47 12.28 -14.15 -14.18
CA VAL A 47 12.23 -15.02 -13.00
C VAL A 47 13.22 -16.16 -13.21
N VAL A 48 14.11 -16.37 -12.25
CA VAL A 48 15.10 -17.46 -12.25
C VAL A 48 14.96 -18.22 -10.94
N ASP A 49 14.48 -19.43 -11.01
CA ASP A 49 14.13 -20.23 -9.84
C ASP A 49 13.16 -19.48 -8.92
N ASN A 50 13.51 -19.20 -7.67
CA ASN A 50 12.72 -18.47 -6.71
C ASN A 50 13.12 -16.98 -6.57
N ARG A 51 13.87 -16.43 -7.50
CA ARG A 51 14.28 -15.02 -7.48
C ARG A 51 13.73 -14.27 -8.67
N LEU A 52 13.32 -13.04 -8.43
CA LEU A 52 12.94 -12.09 -9.47
C LEU A 52 14.14 -11.19 -9.79
N GLU A 53 14.67 -11.27 -11.00
CA GLU A 53 15.74 -10.39 -11.46
C GLU A 53 15.17 -9.22 -12.24
N ILE A 54 15.34 -8.00 -11.71
CA ILE A 54 14.94 -6.74 -12.35
C ILE A 54 16.17 -6.13 -12.99
N THR A 55 16.19 -6.14 -14.32
CA THR A 55 17.34 -5.67 -15.12
C THR A 55 17.11 -4.29 -15.71
N ASN A 56 15.84 -3.89 -15.91
CA ASN A 56 15.50 -2.63 -16.53
C ASN A 56 14.16 -2.10 -16.04
N CYS A 57 13.87 -0.83 -16.35
CA CYS A 57 12.60 -0.18 -16.10
C CYS A 57 12.34 0.94 -17.10
N PHE A 58 11.10 1.35 -17.23
CA PHE A 58 10.70 2.54 -17.99
C PHE A 58 9.52 3.25 -17.31
N PRO A 59 9.43 4.59 -17.41
CA PRO A 59 8.34 5.36 -16.83
C PRO A 59 7.03 5.14 -17.58
N PHE A 60 5.90 5.27 -16.88
CA PHE A 60 4.59 5.40 -17.52
C PHE A 60 4.43 6.82 -18.09
N PRO A 61 3.62 6.98 -19.15
CA PRO A 61 3.34 8.31 -19.69
C PRO A 61 2.57 9.14 -18.67
N LYS A 62 2.76 10.45 -18.72
CA LYS A 62 2.01 11.36 -17.85
C LYS A 62 0.54 11.40 -18.28
N THR A 63 -0.35 11.36 -17.31
CA THR A 63 -1.81 11.36 -17.49
C THR A 63 -2.35 12.66 -18.14
N TYR A 64 -1.51 13.66 -18.35
CA TYR A 64 -1.91 14.95 -19.00
C TYR A 64 -2.22 14.83 -20.49
N ASP A 65 -1.75 13.76 -21.12
CA ASP A 65 -2.00 13.54 -22.54
C ASP A 65 -3.14 12.48 -22.67
N GLU A 66 -4.38 12.94 -22.58
CA GLU A 66 -5.60 12.10 -22.74
C GLU A 66 -5.62 11.32 -24.06
N THR A 67 -4.65 11.57 -24.94
CA THR A 67 -4.54 10.94 -26.26
C THR A 67 -3.71 9.65 -26.25
N ILE A 68 -2.96 9.38 -25.16
CA ILE A 68 -2.07 8.22 -25.08
C ILE A 68 -2.77 7.11 -24.28
N ASP A 69 -3.06 6.00 -24.95
CA ASP A 69 -3.48 4.77 -24.30
C ASP A 69 -2.27 4.14 -23.60
N GLU A 70 -2.34 4.01 -22.27
CA GLU A 70 -1.26 3.45 -21.44
C GLU A 70 -0.89 2.02 -21.86
N GLU A 71 -1.87 1.22 -22.23
CA GLU A 71 -1.63 -0.16 -22.67
C GLU A 71 -0.89 -0.20 -24.01
N GLU A 72 -1.28 0.66 -24.96
CA GLU A 72 -0.62 0.77 -26.26
C GLU A 72 0.82 1.27 -26.09
N TYR A 73 1.04 2.27 -25.22
CA TYR A 73 2.37 2.77 -24.91
C TYR A 73 3.28 1.67 -24.32
N GLN A 74 2.80 0.90 -23.36
CA GLN A 74 3.55 -0.20 -22.75
C GLN A 74 3.93 -1.25 -23.80
N LEU A 75 3.00 -1.64 -24.67
CA LEU A 75 3.24 -2.60 -25.74
C LEU A 75 4.26 -2.09 -26.77
N ASP A 76 4.18 -0.83 -27.15
CA ASP A 76 5.12 -0.24 -28.10
C ASP A 76 6.53 -0.13 -27.49
N MET A 77 6.61 0.25 -26.23
CA MET A 77 7.88 0.30 -25.49
C MET A 77 8.53 -1.07 -25.39
N MET A 78 7.76 -2.11 -25.04
CA MET A 78 8.27 -3.49 -25.01
C MET A 78 8.71 -3.98 -26.40
N ARG A 79 8.00 -3.62 -27.47
CA ARG A 79 8.41 -3.94 -28.84
C ARG A 79 9.75 -3.25 -29.22
N ARG A 80 9.93 -1.99 -28.82
CA ARG A 80 11.19 -1.26 -29.06
C ARG A 80 12.36 -1.86 -28.31
N LEU A 81 12.16 -2.21 -27.02
CA LEU A 81 13.18 -2.86 -26.21
C LEU A 81 13.59 -4.22 -26.78
N ARG A 82 12.63 -5.01 -27.25
CA ARG A 82 12.88 -6.28 -27.90
C ARG A 82 13.75 -6.12 -29.16
N ARG A 83 13.53 -5.06 -29.97
CA ARG A 83 14.37 -4.78 -31.15
C ARG A 83 15.83 -4.46 -30.82
N VAL A 84 16.07 -3.94 -29.61
CA VAL A 84 17.41 -3.57 -29.13
C VAL A 84 18.06 -4.71 -28.35
N ASN A 85 17.44 -5.90 -28.25
CA ASN A 85 17.87 -7.03 -27.44
C ASN A 85 18.07 -6.70 -25.96
N VAL A 86 17.18 -5.89 -25.41
CA VAL A 86 17.09 -5.62 -23.97
C VAL A 86 15.95 -6.43 -23.40
N ASP A 87 16.04 -6.81 -22.13
CA ASP A 87 14.97 -7.52 -21.44
C ASP A 87 13.65 -6.73 -21.55
N HIS A 88 12.63 -7.42 -22.00
CA HIS A 88 11.33 -6.83 -22.34
C HIS A 88 10.15 -7.53 -21.67
N TYR A 89 10.42 -8.48 -20.77
CA TYR A 89 9.37 -9.14 -20.00
C TYR A 89 8.96 -8.26 -18.84
N HIS A 90 7.67 -7.99 -18.75
CA HIS A 90 7.07 -7.23 -17.66
C HIS A 90 6.99 -8.12 -16.42
N VAL A 91 7.63 -7.70 -15.32
CA VAL A 91 7.70 -8.46 -14.07
C VAL A 91 7.11 -7.71 -12.87
N GLY A 92 6.64 -6.50 -13.06
CA GLY A 92 6.06 -5.68 -12.03
C GLY A 92 6.07 -4.20 -12.36
N TRP A 93 5.87 -3.38 -11.38
CA TRP A 93 5.83 -1.93 -11.52
C TRP A 93 6.43 -1.25 -10.29
N TYR A 94 6.77 0.02 -10.42
CA TYR A 94 7.29 0.81 -9.32
C TYR A 94 6.48 2.09 -9.13
N GLN A 95 6.48 2.57 -7.89
CA GLN A 95 5.82 3.80 -7.50
C GLN A 95 6.71 4.59 -6.54
N SER A 96 6.76 5.93 -6.72
CA SER A 96 7.32 6.80 -5.70
C SER A 96 6.35 6.94 -4.53
N SER A 97 6.90 7.13 -3.35
CA SER A 97 6.13 7.44 -2.15
C SER A 97 6.72 8.67 -1.51
N ASP A 98 5.87 9.56 -1.10
CA ASP A 98 6.23 10.65 -0.22
C ASP A 98 5.88 10.26 1.21
N VAL A 99 6.85 10.38 2.12
CA VAL A 99 6.66 10.10 3.56
C VAL A 99 6.29 8.65 3.94
N GLY A 100 6.49 7.68 3.04
CA GLY A 100 6.17 6.26 3.31
C GLY A 100 4.69 5.91 3.29
N SER A 101 3.80 6.84 2.94
CA SER A 101 2.36 6.63 2.80
C SER A 101 2.01 6.15 1.40
N PHE A 102 2.42 4.93 1.07
CA PHE A 102 2.15 4.34 -0.25
C PHE A 102 0.85 3.54 -0.31
N LEU A 103 0.32 3.12 0.84
CA LEU A 103 -0.85 2.25 0.90
C LEU A 103 -2.11 3.02 0.49
N SER A 104 -2.63 2.72 -0.69
CA SER A 104 -3.84 3.34 -1.25
C SER A 104 -4.71 2.30 -1.95
N SER A 105 -6.02 2.58 -2.13
CA SER A 105 -6.91 1.68 -2.85
C SER A 105 -6.47 1.46 -4.30
N PRO A 106 -6.10 2.50 -5.07
CA PRO A 106 -5.61 2.31 -6.43
C PRO A 106 -4.35 1.42 -6.50
N LEU A 107 -3.41 1.56 -5.55
CA LEU A 107 -2.21 0.72 -5.50
C LEU A 107 -2.58 -0.76 -5.32
N LEU A 108 -3.48 -1.05 -4.38
CA LEU A 108 -3.90 -2.42 -4.11
C LEU A 108 -4.65 -3.05 -5.30
N GLU A 109 -5.51 -2.27 -5.95
CA GLU A 109 -6.25 -2.70 -7.14
C GLU A 109 -5.30 -2.95 -8.32
N SER A 110 -4.37 -2.03 -8.59
CA SER A 110 -3.35 -2.22 -9.62
C SER A 110 -2.49 -3.44 -9.34
N GLN A 111 -2.01 -3.62 -8.11
CA GLN A 111 -1.22 -4.79 -7.73
C GLN A 111 -2.02 -6.08 -7.84
N TYR A 112 -3.31 -6.07 -7.53
CA TYR A 112 -4.18 -7.22 -7.73
C TYR A 112 -4.28 -7.62 -9.21
N HIS A 113 -4.47 -6.64 -10.10
CA HIS A 113 -4.51 -6.89 -11.55
C HIS A 113 -3.18 -7.41 -12.07
N TYR A 114 -2.06 -6.80 -11.69
CA TYR A 114 -0.74 -7.27 -12.08
C TYR A 114 -0.45 -8.68 -11.56
N GLN A 115 -0.73 -8.96 -10.30
CA GLN A 115 -0.43 -10.25 -9.70
C GLN A 115 -1.39 -11.37 -10.15
N THR A 116 -2.57 -11.02 -10.66
CA THR A 116 -3.48 -11.97 -11.30
C THR A 116 -3.02 -12.31 -12.72
N SER A 117 -2.42 -11.35 -13.44
CA SER A 117 -1.90 -11.54 -14.80
C SER A 117 -0.50 -12.17 -14.81
N ILE A 118 0.34 -11.82 -13.83
CA ILE A 118 1.73 -12.26 -13.68
C ILE A 118 1.90 -12.70 -12.24
N GLU A 119 1.94 -14.01 -11.99
CA GLU A 119 1.95 -14.56 -10.64
C GLU A 119 3.11 -14.03 -9.80
N GLU A 120 4.27 -13.83 -10.39
CA GLU A 120 5.49 -13.36 -9.74
C GLU A 120 5.59 -11.84 -9.61
N SER A 121 4.57 -11.10 -10.05
CA SER A 121 4.60 -9.64 -10.07
C SER A 121 4.80 -9.03 -8.67
N VAL A 122 5.65 -7.99 -8.63
CA VAL A 122 5.94 -7.19 -7.44
C VAL A 122 5.64 -5.71 -7.69
N VAL A 123 5.28 -5.00 -6.64
CA VAL A 123 5.31 -3.53 -6.64
C VAL A 123 6.53 -3.06 -5.85
N LEU A 124 7.29 -2.15 -6.45
CA LEU A 124 8.46 -1.56 -5.84
C LEU A 124 8.12 -0.14 -5.37
N ILE A 125 8.31 0.12 -4.10
CA ILE A 125 8.07 1.44 -3.51
C ILE A 125 9.40 2.12 -3.24
N TYR A 126 9.56 3.32 -3.80
CA TYR A 126 10.72 4.17 -3.61
C TYR A 126 10.34 5.40 -2.77
N ASP A 127 10.99 5.55 -1.61
CA ASP A 127 10.78 6.70 -0.72
C ASP A 127 11.81 7.79 -1.05
N THR A 128 11.32 8.88 -1.62
CA THR A 128 12.13 10.01 -2.05
C THR A 128 12.74 10.76 -0.87
N GLN A 129 11.96 11.07 0.15
CA GLN A 129 12.40 11.85 1.30
C GLN A 129 13.45 11.13 2.15
N LYS A 130 13.30 9.82 2.36
CA LYS A 130 14.31 9.05 3.10
C LYS A 130 15.61 8.96 2.30
N THR A 131 15.51 8.84 0.99
CA THR A 131 16.71 8.77 0.14
C THR A 131 17.45 10.10 0.09
N GLU A 132 16.76 11.24 0.05
CA GLU A 132 17.39 12.56 0.16
C GLU A 132 18.16 12.77 1.47
N ARG A 133 17.72 12.11 2.54
CA ARG A 133 18.42 12.10 3.84
C ARG A 133 19.61 11.15 3.91
N GLY A 134 19.93 10.47 2.82
CA GLY A 134 21.09 9.57 2.70
C GLY A 134 20.79 8.08 2.88
N PHE A 135 19.53 7.69 3.01
CA PHE A 135 19.12 6.27 3.14
C PHE A 135 18.35 5.83 1.92
N LEU A 136 19.00 5.12 1.00
CA LEU A 136 18.28 4.50 -0.12
C LEU A 136 17.18 3.58 0.42
N THR A 137 15.92 4.00 0.26
CA THR A 137 14.78 3.22 0.69
C THR A 137 14.00 2.73 -0.52
N LEU A 138 14.21 1.46 -0.81
CA LEU A 138 13.59 0.74 -1.90
C LEU A 138 13.06 -0.57 -1.35
N LYS A 139 11.75 -0.76 -1.41
CA LYS A 139 11.09 -1.94 -0.84
C LYS A 139 10.16 -2.56 -1.87
N ALA A 140 10.18 -3.88 -1.95
CA ALA A 140 9.29 -4.64 -2.82
C ALA A 140 8.15 -5.25 -1.99
N TYR A 141 6.93 -5.18 -2.52
CA TYR A 141 5.74 -5.72 -1.88
C TYR A 141 4.94 -6.59 -2.84
N ARG A 142 4.22 -7.52 -2.24
CA ARG A 142 3.25 -8.38 -2.93
C ARG A 142 1.97 -8.48 -2.11
N LEU A 143 0.84 -8.67 -2.77
CA LEU A 143 -0.40 -9.01 -2.08
C LEU A 143 -0.31 -10.41 -1.50
N THR A 144 -0.80 -10.57 -0.27
CA THR A 144 -0.93 -11.87 0.36
C THR A 144 -2.02 -12.71 -0.34
N PRO A 145 -1.96 -14.04 -0.29
CA PRO A 145 -3.02 -14.90 -0.83
C PRO A 145 -4.40 -14.60 -0.23
N GLN A 146 -4.44 -14.17 1.04
CA GLN A 146 -5.66 -13.77 1.72
C GLN A 146 -6.26 -12.49 1.13
N ALA A 147 -5.41 -11.49 0.84
CA ALA A 147 -5.82 -10.26 0.18
C ALA A 147 -6.30 -10.52 -1.26
N ILE A 148 -5.63 -11.40 -2.01
CA ILE A 148 -6.07 -11.81 -3.36
C ILE A 148 -7.45 -12.46 -3.31
N ASN A 149 -7.70 -13.34 -2.35
CA ASN A 149 -9.01 -13.98 -2.20
C ASN A 149 -10.10 -12.96 -1.85
N MET A 150 -9.80 -11.99 -0.99
CA MET A 150 -10.71 -10.89 -0.66
C MET A 150 -11.11 -10.08 -1.90
N TYR A 151 -10.13 -9.75 -2.76
CA TYR A 151 -10.41 -9.05 -4.03
C TYR A 151 -11.17 -9.92 -5.04
N LYS A 152 -10.95 -11.23 -5.07
CA LYS A 152 -11.70 -12.17 -5.91
C LYS A 152 -13.17 -12.27 -5.52
N GLU A 153 -13.45 -12.30 -4.21
CA GLU A 153 -14.82 -12.35 -3.70
C GLU A 153 -15.53 -11.00 -3.88
N GLY A 154 -14.80 -9.89 -3.90
CA GLY A 154 -15.35 -8.54 -4.04
C GLY A 154 -16.19 -8.08 -2.86
N GLU A 155 -16.23 -8.86 -1.78
CA GLU A 155 -16.96 -8.55 -0.56
C GLU A 155 -16.06 -7.96 0.52
N PHE A 156 -16.22 -6.67 0.77
CA PHE A 156 -15.47 -5.94 1.81
C PHE A 156 -16.28 -5.77 3.11
N SER A 157 -17.14 -6.74 3.42
CA SER A 157 -17.92 -6.74 4.66
C SER A 157 -17.05 -7.10 5.87
N PRO A 158 -17.40 -6.65 7.09
CA PRO A 158 -16.67 -6.98 8.31
C PRO A 158 -16.55 -8.49 8.55
N ASP A 159 -17.60 -9.23 8.19
CA ASP A 159 -17.66 -10.68 8.41
C ASP A 159 -16.77 -11.44 7.41
N ALA A 160 -16.76 -11.02 6.13
CA ALA A 160 -15.85 -11.54 5.12
C ALA A 160 -14.39 -11.30 5.50
N MET A 161 -14.04 -10.08 5.93
CA MET A 161 -12.67 -9.76 6.37
C MET A 161 -12.22 -10.57 7.59
N ARG A 162 -13.13 -10.83 8.55
CA ARG A 162 -12.84 -11.68 9.71
C ARG A 162 -12.64 -13.13 9.32
N SER A 163 -13.45 -13.67 8.41
CA SER A 163 -13.34 -15.05 7.93
C SER A 163 -12.02 -15.29 7.20
N LEU A 164 -11.58 -14.34 6.39
CA LEU A 164 -10.31 -14.37 5.66
C LEU A 164 -9.11 -13.95 6.52
N LYS A 165 -9.35 -13.45 7.75
CA LYS A 165 -8.32 -12.93 8.67
C LYS A 165 -7.44 -11.84 8.02
N VAL A 166 -8.04 -11.01 7.20
CA VAL A 166 -7.35 -9.90 6.55
C VAL A 166 -7.30 -8.71 7.50
N SER A 167 -6.10 -8.17 7.72
CA SER A 167 -5.84 -6.93 8.45
C SER A 167 -4.91 -6.03 7.63
N TYR A 168 -4.73 -4.78 8.03
CA TYR A 168 -3.79 -3.88 7.35
C TYR A 168 -2.34 -4.40 7.37
N GLU A 169 -1.95 -5.16 8.41
CA GLU A 169 -0.62 -5.78 8.52
C GLU A 169 -0.42 -6.92 7.53
N ASN A 170 -1.51 -7.62 7.18
CA ASN A 170 -1.48 -8.82 6.34
C ASN A 170 -1.96 -8.57 4.90
N LEU A 171 -2.11 -7.31 4.49
CA LEU A 171 -2.45 -6.98 3.10
C LEU A 171 -1.31 -7.24 2.15
N LEU A 172 -0.13 -6.79 2.52
CA LEU A 172 1.09 -6.86 1.73
C LEU A 172 2.16 -7.66 2.47
N THR A 173 2.92 -8.44 1.70
CA THR A 173 4.12 -9.11 2.18
C THR A 173 5.32 -8.38 1.60
N GLU A 174 6.27 -7.97 2.46
CA GLU A 174 7.53 -7.39 2.03
C GLU A 174 8.45 -8.51 1.50
N VAL A 175 9.00 -8.30 0.31
CA VAL A 175 9.98 -9.21 -0.32
C VAL A 175 11.35 -8.55 -0.23
N PRO A 176 12.39 -9.25 0.28
CA PRO A 176 13.73 -8.68 0.40
C PRO A 176 14.28 -8.24 -0.96
N VAL A 177 14.89 -7.06 -1.01
CA VAL A 177 15.53 -6.51 -2.23
C VAL A 177 17.04 -6.54 -2.07
N ILE A 178 17.74 -7.10 -3.06
CA ILE A 178 19.19 -7.19 -3.12
C ILE A 178 19.67 -6.48 -4.38
N ILE A 179 20.56 -5.50 -4.25
CA ILE A 179 21.15 -4.82 -5.38
C ILE A 179 22.42 -5.58 -5.80
N ARG A 180 22.45 -6.05 -7.03
CA ARG A 180 23.64 -6.70 -7.62
C ARG A 180 24.05 -5.99 -8.90
N ASN A 181 25.34 -5.74 -9.02
CA ASN A 181 25.92 -5.09 -10.17
C ASN A 181 26.94 -6.03 -10.86
N SER A 182 27.13 -5.82 -12.15
CA SER A 182 28.27 -6.41 -12.85
C SER A 182 29.57 -5.82 -12.32
N PRO A 183 30.72 -6.54 -12.44
CA PRO A 183 32.02 -6.00 -12.04
C PRO A 183 32.38 -4.68 -12.74
N LEU A 184 32.00 -4.52 -14.00
CA LEU A 184 32.21 -3.27 -14.76
C LEU A 184 31.38 -2.10 -14.19
N THR A 185 30.14 -2.35 -13.82
CA THR A 185 29.30 -1.34 -13.17
C THR A 185 29.87 -0.93 -11.82
N ASN A 186 30.40 -1.86 -11.04
CA ASN A 186 31.03 -1.54 -9.76
C ASN A 186 32.28 -0.67 -9.96
N ILE A 187 33.14 -0.96 -10.98
CA ILE A 187 34.28 -0.12 -11.30
C ILE A 187 33.82 1.30 -11.70
N LEU A 188 32.80 1.42 -12.53
CA LEU A 188 32.24 2.70 -12.92
C LEU A 188 31.71 3.48 -11.69
N MET A 189 31.03 2.81 -10.78
CA MET A 189 30.51 3.45 -9.55
C MET A 189 31.65 3.94 -8.65
N CYS A 190 32.72 3.16 -8.50
CA CYS A 190 33.92 3.59 -7.76
C CYS A 190 34.56 4.83 -8.43
N GLN A 191 34.64 4.85 -9.75
CA GLN A 191 35.23 5.97 -10.50
C GLN A 191 34.36 7.24 -10.37
N LEU A 192 33.02 7.08 -10.42
CA LEU A 192 32.07 8.19 -10.18
C LEU A 192 32.18 8.73 -8.76
N GLN A 193 32.39 7.86 -7.77
CA GLN A 193 32.56 8.27 -6.38
C GLN A 193 33.82 9.13 -6.19
N GLU A 194 34.91 8.83 -6.89
CA GLU A 194 36.10 9.66 -6.86
C GLU A 194 35.94 11.02 -7.51
N MET A 195 35.03 11.15 -8.49
CA MET A 195 34.70 12.41 -9.15
C MET A 195 33.78 13.33 -8.35
N ILE A 196 33.03 12.78 -7.40
CA ILE A 196 32.16 13.58 -6.55
C ILE A 196 33.03 14.34 -5.55
N PRO A 197 32.97 15.71 -5.51
CA PRO A 197 33.71 16.47 -4.53
C PRO A 197 33.30 16.03 -3.13
N PRO A 198 34.25 15.86 -2.19
CA PRO A 198 33.94 15.44 -0.85
C PRO A 198 32.95 16.46 -0.25
N GLN A 199 31.82 15.98 0.23
CA GLN A 199 30.85 16.83 0.91
C GLN A 199 31.55 17.50 2.08
N GLN A 200 31.73 18.81 1.97
CA GLN A 200 32.34 19.60 3.04
C GLN A 200 31.28 19.85 4.11
N GLY A 201 31.61 19.45 5.31
CA GLY A 201 30.83 19.79 6.48
C GLY A 201 30.02 18.65 7.09
N TYR A 202 29.34 19.00 8.14
CA TYR A 202 28.53 18.08 8.97
C TYR A 202 27.08 18.01 8.47
N ASN A 203 26.82 18.02 7.14
CA ASN A 203 25.48 18.01 6.58
C ASN A 203 24.65 16.81 7.08
N PHE A 204 25.30 15.68 7.41
CA PHE A 204 24.61 14.53 8.00
C PHE A 204 24.06 14.81 9.41
N LEU A 205 24.54 15.87 10.09
CA LEU A 205 24.03 16.34 11.40
C LEU A 205 22.92 17.38 11.26
N ASP A 206 22.64 17.87 10.07
CA ASP A 206 21.58 18.83 9.87
C ASP A 206 20.25 18.26 10.35
N LEU A 207 19.58 19.06 11.18
CA LEU A 207 18.22 18.77 11.60
C LEU A 207 17.27 19.23 10.51
N SER A 208 16.30 18.40 10.17
CA SER A 208 15.24 18.81 9.26
C SER A 208 14.48 20.00 9.85
N THR A 209 13.98 20.86 8.98
CA THR A 209 13.20 22.04 9.39
C THR A 209 11.94 21.62 10.15
N SER A 210 11.49 22.47 11.08
CA SER A 210 10.23 22.24 11.82
C SER A 210 9.02 22.07 10.90
N SER A 211 9.05 22.67 9.70
CA SER A 211 8.00 22.58 8.70
C SER A 211 7.80 21.14 8.18
N VAL A 212 8.85 20.34 8.08
CA VAL A 212 8.74 18.92 7.64
C VAL A 212 7.99 18.11 8.69
N LEU A 213 8.36 18.26 9.98
CA LEU A 213 7.66 17.56 11.05
C LEU A 213 6.21 18.03 11.17
N GLU A 214 5.96 19.33 11.03
CA GLU A 214 4.61 19.89 11.02
C GLU A 214 3.77 19.29 9.88
N GLY A 215 4.32 19.17 8.67
CA GLY A 215 3.66 18.54 7.53
C GLY A 215 3.26 17.08 7.83
N HIS A 216 4.20 16.29 8.39
CA HIS A 216 3.92 14.90 8.76
C HIS A 216 2.85 14.77 9.85
N LEU A 217 2.88 15.63 10.87
CA LEU A 217 1.88 15.64 11.93
C LEU A 217 0.51 16.06 11.39
N ARG A 218 0.46 17.03 10.48
CA ARG A 218 -0.78 17.46 9.83
C ARG A 218 -1.40 16.35 9.02
N SER A 219 -0.61 15.67 8.18
CA SER A 219 -1.10 14.51 7.42
C SER A 219 -1.59 13.37 8.33
N LEU A 220 -0.88 13.10 9.42
CA LEU A 220 -1.34 12.13 10.42
C LEU A 220 -2.69 12.51 11.02
N MET A 221 -2.88 13.79 11.38
CA MET A 221 -4.15 14.29 11.93
C MET A 221 -5.29 14.15 10.91
N GLU A 222 -5.06 14.49 9.65
CA GLU A 222 -6.06 14.33 8.57
C GLU A 222 -6.48 12.87 8.42
N HIS A 223 -5.55 11.93 8.37
CA HIS A 223 -5.88 10.50 8.28
C HIS A 223 -6.60 9.95 9.52
N VAL A 224 -6.27 10.46 10.72
CA VAL A 224 -6.99 10.09 11.95
C VAL A 224 -8.41 10.64 11.93
N ASP A 225 -8.61 11.87 11.44
CA ASP A 225 -9.95 12.45 11.32
C ASP A 225 -10.80 11.68 10.29
N ASP A 226 -10.24 11.30 9.17
CA ASP A 226 -10.91 10.47 8.16
C ASP A 226 -11.29 9.10 8.72
N LEU A 227 -10.37 8.45 9.44
CA LEU A 227 -10.65 7.18 10.11
C LEU A 227 -11.78 7.31 11.15
N ASN A 228 -11.81 8.40 11.90
CA ASN A 228 -12.87 8.69 12.86
C ASN A 228 -14.22 8.91 12.16
N GLN A 229 -14.26 9.60 11.02
CA GLN A 229 -15.48 9.75 10.23
C GLN A 229 -16.02 8.40 9.75
N GLU A 230 -15.14 7.52 9.26
CA GLU A 230 -15.53 6.15 8.87
C GLU A 230 -16.01 5.32 10.06
N ALA A 231 -15.40 5.47 11.24
CA ALA A 231 -15.85 4.83 12.46
C ALA A 231 -17.26 5.31 12.88
N ILE A 232 -17.56 6.61 12.74
CA ILE A 232 -18.88 7.18 13.00
C ILE A 232 -19.93 6.61 12.03
N LYS A 233 -19.60 6.49 10.73
CA LYS A 233 -20.50 5.87 9.73
C LYS A 233 -20.82 4.42 10.11
N PHE A 234 -19.83 3.66 10.53
CA PHE A 234 -20.02 2.27 10.95
C PHE A 234 -20.86 2.16 12.24
N ASN A 235 -20.63 3.02 13.22
CA ASN A 235 -21.44 3.07 14.44
C ASN A 235 -22.93 3.38 14.13
N ARG A 236 -23.19 4.31 13.22
CA ARG A 236 -24.55 4.61 12.74
C ARG A 236 -25.19 3.37 12.09
N TYR A 237 -24.45 2.65 11.28
CA TYR A 237 -24.89 1.38 10.70
C TYR A 237 -25.25 0.36 11.79
N GLN A 238 -24.35 0.13 12.77
CA GLN A 238 -24.62 -0.80 13.88
C GLN A 238 -25.89 -0.43 14.66
N HIS A 239 -26.05 0.86 14.99
CA HIS A 239 -27.27 1.34 15.67
C HIS A 239 -28.53 1.12 14.81
N ALA A 240 -28.46 1.34 13.51
CA ALA A 240 -29.57 1.11 12.60
C ALA A 240 -29.95 -0.38 12.53
N VAL A 241 -28.96 -1.29 12.46
CA VAL A 241 -29.17 -2.75 12.48
C VAL A 241 -29.81 -3.20 13.81
N ILE A 242 -29.32 -2.71 14.94
CA ILE A 242 -29.89 -3.03 16.26
C ILE A 242 -31.35 -2.55 16.34
N ARG A 243 -31.62 -1.32 15.90
CA ARG A 243 -32.99 -0.78 15.88
C ARG A 243 -33.91 -1.63 15.01
N GLN A 244 -33.46 -1.95 13.79
CA GLN A 244 -34.23 -2.79 12.87
C GLN A 244 -34.51 -4.19 13.47
N SER A 245 -33.53 -4.79 14.13
CA SER A 245 -33.70 -6.07 14.83
C SER A 245 -34.72 -5.99 15.96
N GLN A 246 -34.67 -4.92 16.75
CA GLN A 246 -35.67 -4.69 17.81
C GLN A 246 -37.07 -4.48 17.24
N ASP A 247 -37.23 -3.71 16.18
CA ASP A 247 -38.52 -3.46 15.54
C ASP A 247 -39.08 -4.75 14.91
N LYS A 248 -38.21 -5.54 14.26
CA LYS A 248 -38.56 -6.88 13.76
C LYS A 248 -39.05 -7.80 14.88
N HIS A 249 -38.34 -7.81 16.00
CA HIS A 249 -38.71 -8.63 17.15
C HIS A 249 -40.08 -8.19 17.77
N ARG A 250 -40.28 -6.88 17.91
CA ARG A 250 -41.57 -6.33 18.39
C ARG A 250 -42.74 -6.68 17.44
N TYR A 251 -42.49 -6.59 16.13
CA TYR A 251 -43.48 -6.96 15.12
C TYR A 251 -43.86 -8.44 15.23
N LEU A 252 -42.84 -9.34 15.32
CA LEU A 252 -43.08 -10.77 15.48
C LEU A 252 -43.82 -11.12 16.77
N GLN A 253 -43.48 -10.46 17.89
CA GLN A 253 -44.19 -10.65 19.15
C GLN A 253 -45.69 -10.24 19.06
N LYS A 254 -45.95 -9.07 18.48
CA LYS A 254 -47.34 -8.61 18.28
C LYS A 254 -48.13 -9.60 17.42
N ARG A 255 -47.54 -10.06 16.32
CA ARG A 255 -48.15 -11.00 15.41
C ARG A 255 -48.43 -12.35 16.07
N ASN A 256 -47.51 -12.85 16.87
CA ASN A 256 -47.70 -14.09 17.64
C ASN A 256 -48.84 -13.94 18.67
N GLN A 257 -48.89 -12.82 19.36
CA GLN A 257 -49.99 -12.52 20.30
C GLN A 257 -51.33 -12.45 19.58
N GLU A 258 -51.40 -11.83 18.41
CA GLU A 258 -52.63 -11.74 17.60
C GLU A 258 -53.04 -13.11 17.04
N ASN A 259 -52.11 -13.94 16.59
CA ASN A 259 -52.39 -15.31 16.16
C ASN A 259 -52.92 -16.16 17.30
N GLN A 260 -52.36 -16.08 18.51
CA GLN A 260 -52.86 -16.78 19.71
C GLN A 260 -54.26 -16.33 20.07
N ALA A 261 -54.56 -15.01 19.97
CA ALA A 261 -55.90 -14.47 20.24
C ALA A 261 -56.93 -14.92 19.20
N ARG A 262 -56.53 -15.10 17.92
CA ARG A 262 -57.38 -15.63 16.85
C ARG A 262 -57.61 -17.14 16.99
N GLU A 263 -56.61 -17.91 17.32
CA GLU A 263 -56.74 -19.34 17.62
C GLU A 263 -57.72 -19.57 18.80
N ALA A 264 -57.65 -18.77 19.84
CA ALA A 264 -58.59 -18.83 20.97
C ALA A 264 -60.06 -18.49 20.58
N LYS A 265 -60.26 -17.77 19.46
CA LYS A 265 -61.53 -17.43 18.88
C LYS A 265 -62.01 -18.38 17.78
N GLY A 266 -61.17 -19.35 17.38
CA GLY A 266 -61.47 -20.28 16.29
C GLY A 266 -61.32 -19.66 14.88
N GLU A 267 -60.62 -18.52 14.76
CA GLU A 267 -60.33 -17.84 13.49
C GLU A 267 -59.03 -18.36 12.86
N PRO A 268 -58.90 -18.38 11.54
CA PRO A 268 -57.63 -18.78 10.91
C PRO A 268 -56.51 -17.80 11.24
N PRO A 269 -55.23 -18.28 11.33
CA PRO A 269 -54.08 -17.42 11.60
C PRO A 269 -53.85 -16.42 10.46
N LEU A 270 -53.16 -15.31 10.75
CA LEU A 270 -52.84 -14.29 9.77
C LEU A 270 -51.97 -14.89 8.64
N PRO A 271 -52.18 -14.48 7.37
CA PRO A 271 -51.38 -14.97 6.26
C PRO A 271 -49.89 -14.69 6.46
N GLU A 272 -49.03 -15.60 6.03
CA GLU A 272 -47.58 -15.43 6.12
C GLU A 272 -47.12 -14.26 5.24
N GLU A 273 -46.66 -13.20 5.88
CA GLU A 273 -46.07 -12.05 5.18
C GLU A 273 -44.52 -12.22 5.13
N ASP A 274 -43.94 -11.90 3.97
CA ASP A 274 -42.49 -11.89 3.81
C ASP A 274 -41.85 -10.80 4.67
N ILE A 275 -41.31 -11.19 5.82
CA ILE A 275 -40.65 -10.30 6.78
C ILE A 275 -39.48 -9.51 6.11
N ASN A 276 -38.84 -10.10 5.13
CA ASN A 276 -37.73 -9.46 4.38
C ASN A 276 -38.22 -8.34 3.43
N LYS A 277 -39.50 -8.34 3.04
CA LYS A 277 -40.10 -7.24 2.28
C LYS A 277 -40.44 -6.05 3.17
N LEU A 278 -40.88 -6.34 4.40
CA LEU A 278 -41.18 -5.30 5.38
C LEU A 278 -39.92 -4.64 5.96
N PHE A 279 -38.93 -5.47 6.28
CA PHE A 279 -37.64 -5.03 6.85
C PHE A 279 -36.52 -5.31 5.83
N ARG A 280 -36.30 -4.36 4.92
CA ARG A 280 -35.22 -4.48 3.94
C ARG A 280 -33.87 -4.53 4.66
N PRO A 281 -32.95 -5.43 4.28
CA PRO A 281 -31.64 -5.50 4.88
C PRO A 281 -30.88 -4.16 4.64
N ILE A 282 -30.26 -3.65 5.69
CA ILE A 282 -29.44 -2.43 5.63
C ILE A 282 -28.12 -2.81 4.96
N MET A 283 -27.70 -2.04 3.97
CA MET A 283 -26.42 -2.28 3.29
C MET A 283 -25.26 -2.15 4.26
N VAL A 284 -24.38 -3.15 4.25
CA VAL A 284 -23.17 -3.17 5.08
C VAL A 284 -22.16 -2.20 4.47
N PRO A 285 -21.63 -1.23 5.23
CA PRO A 285 -20.59 -0.35 4.72
C PRO A 285 -19.29 -1.13 4.49
N PRO A 286 -18.59 -0.91 3.36
CA PRO A 286 -17.31 -1.56 3.07
C PRO A 286 -16.25 -1.13 4.10
N ARG A 287 -15.40 -2.07 4.52
CA ARG A 287 -14.37 -1.84 5.54
C ARG A 287 -12.96 -1.72 4.97
N LEU A 288 -12.81 -1.79 3.64
CA LEU A 288 -11.51 -1.68 2.98
C LEU A 288 -10.85 -0.32 3.24
N MET A 289 -11.59 0.79 3.05
CA MET A 289 -11.05 2.14 3.26
C MET A 289 -10.60 2.38 4.71
N PRO A 290 -11.40 2.08 5.76
CA PRO A 290 -10.92 2.17 7.14
C PRO A 290 -9.69 1.32 7.44
N MET A 291 -9.55 0.17 6.80
CA MET A 291 -8.37 -0.69 6.96
C MET A 291 -7.12 -0.06 6.33
N ILE A 292 -7.24 0.50 5.12
CA ILE A 292 -6.17 1.24 4.46
C ILE A 292 -5.76 2.45 5.29
N MET A 293 -6.71 3.26 5.75
CA MET A 293 -6.46 4.43 6.60
C MET A 293 -5.75 4.05 7.91
N SER A 294 -6.13 2.92 8.51
CA SER A 294 -5.43 2.40 9.70
C SER A 294 -3.97 2.08 9.40
N GLY A 295 -3.68 1.47 8.25
CA GLY A 295 -2.30 1.21 7.80
C GLY A 295 -1.52 2.49 7.51
N GLN A 296 -2.15 3.51 6.94
CA GLN A 296 -1.55 4.82 6.72
C GLN A 296 -1.20 5.51 8.05
N VAL A 297 -2.13 5.53 9.01
CA VAL A 297 -1.91 6.08 10.37
C VAL A 297 -0.73 5.40 11.05
N ASP A 298 -0.63 4.07 10.95
CA ASP A 298 0.50 3.31 11.51
C ASP A 298 1.82 3.68 10.81
N ALA A 299 1.84 3.74 9.49
CA ALA A 299 3.03 4.12 8.71
C ALA A 299 3.51 5.55 9.06
N TYR A 300 2.62 6.52 9.14
CA TYR A 300 2.96 7.88 9.56
C TYR A 300 3.47 7.94 10.99
N SER A 301 2.84 7.22 11.92
CA SER A 301 3.25 7.17 13.32
C SER A 301 4.66 6.61 13.48
N GLN A 302 4.96 5.51 12.79
CA GLN A 302 6.30 4.91 12.77
C GLN A 302 7.32 5.86 12.15
N HIS A 303 6.97 6.54 11.06
CA HIS A 303 7.86 7.49 10.39
C HIS A 303 8.20 8.68 11.30
N ILE A 304 7.21 9.27 11.97
CA ILE A 304 7.41 10.37 12.93
C ILE A 304 8.29 9.90 14.10
N SER A 305 8.05 8.71 14.63
CA SER A 305 8.85 8.12 15.70
C SER A 305 10.32 7.94 15.29
N GLN A 306 10.56 7.42 14.08
CA GLN A 306 11.92 7.28 13.54
C GLN A 306 12.58 8.65 13.34
N PHE A 307 11.86 9.62 12.79
CA PHE A 307 12.35 10.99 12.61
C PHE A 307 12.78 11.64 13.93
N CYS A 308 11.93 11.55 14.95
CA CYS A 308 12.25 12.08 16.27
C CYS A 308 13.47 11.39 16.90
N SER A 309 13.56 10.07 16.80
CA SER A 309 14.69 9.29 17.30
C SER A 309 16.01 9.65 16.60
N GLN A 310 16.00 9.82 15.29
CA GLN A 310 17.16 10.25 14.52
C GLN A 310 17.59 11.69 14.88
N SER A 311 16.62 12.59 15.03
CA SER A 311 16.90 13.98 15.42
C SER A 311 17.53 14.07 16.81
N LEU A 312 17.03 13.30 17.77
CA LEU A 312 17.64 13.19 19.09
C LEU A 312 19.07 12.63 19.03
N ALA A 313 19.29 11.57 18.26
CA ALA A 313 20.63 11.01 18.08
C ALA A 313 21.62 12.04 17.50
N LYS A 314 21.19 12.82 16.49
CA LYS A 314 22.01 13.92 15.94
C LYS A 314 22.36 14.97 16.98
N LEU A 315 21.40 15.37 17.83
CA LEU A 315 21.63 16.33 18.90
C LEU A 315 22.66 15.82 19.93
N TYR A 316 22.58 14.56 20.32
CA TYR A 316 23.58 13.94 21.22
C TYR A 316 24.97 13.92 20.59
N ILE A 317 25.08 13.60 19.30
CA ILE A 317 26.37 13.63 18.59
C ILE A 317 26.93 15.06 18.56
N MET A 318 26.10 16.06 18.21
CA MET A 318 26.51 17.46 18.21
C MET A 318 27.00 17.91 19.57
N GLN A 319 26.28 17.58 20.64
CA GLN A 319 26.70 17.90 22.01
C GLN A 319 28.04 17.26 22.34
N SER A 320 28.24 15.98 22.05
CA SER A 320 29.48 15.26 22.31
C SER A 320 30.70 15.81 21.53
N LEU A 321 30.45 16.41 20.35
CA LEU A 321 31.49 17.08 19.58
C LEU A 321 31.86 18.43 20.19
N GLN A 322 30.88 19.20 20.73
CA GLN A 322 31.12 20.45 21.39
C GLN A 322 31.92 20.25 22.69
N ASP A 323 31.55 19.25 23.52
CA ASP A 323 32.25 18.92 24.78
C ASP A 323 33.72 18.49 24.57
N LYS A 324 34.07 18.00 23.38
CA LYS A 324 35.46 17.66 23.04
C LYS A 324 36.25 18.83 22.45
N SER A 325 35.57 19.89 22.03
CA SER A 325 36.21 21.10 21.48
C SER A 325 36.46 22.19 22.52
N THR A 326 35.89 22.05 23.71
CA THR A 326 36.20 22.82 24.90
C THR A 326 37.19 22.08 25.78
#